data_0ebb1b7356bc73cbbf5d2d6008b24f7e
#
_entry.id   0ebb1b7356bc73cbbf5d2d6008b24f7e
#
_cell.length_a   1.000
_cell.length_b   1.000
_cell.length_c   1.000
_cell.angle_alpha   90.00
_cell.angle_beta   90.00
_cell.angle_gamma   90.00
#
_symmetry.space_group_name_H-M   'P 1'
#
loop_
_entity.id
_entity.type
_entity.pdbx_description
1 polymer ?
#
loop_
_entity_poly.entity_id
_entity_poly.type
_entity_poly.pdbx_seq_one_letter_code
_entity_poly.pdbx_strand_id
1 'polypeptide(L)'
;MLIGGGSLAITKISRSWIPEKKTADHVPLWRHKPLQLLMIEGCFIGFGWGVFDVAVPAFTTIEKVPYLTAWIFTAMGVSNIFGGLLAGLVSKRTSSLKAMRTTYGLWIFASIPMAISHPSWTMIVAGGFLGLFGGAIQVFYWEVMEAIRPKGSPTAMMGWLWTVEGTLMSIGSAAGGVISEHQSPTIALWITTFCIAIGFLILTAGKSRLHAADRIPTPEEDLEAMKDNATTTT
;
A
#
# COMPACT_ATOMS: atom_id res chain seq x y z
N MET A 1 -4.24 20.53 -7.20
CA MET A 1 -2.85 20.36 -6.79
C MET A 1 -2.09 21.67 -6.52
N LEU A 2 -2.17 22.71 -7.37
CA LEU A 2 -1.45 23.99 -7.16
C LEU A 2 -1.82 24.71 -5.85
N ILE A 3 -3.11 24.72 -5.47
CA ILE A 3 -3.59 25.39 -4.24
C ILE A 3 -3.05 24.66 -2.98
N GLY A 4 -3.08 23.31 -2.95
CA GLY A 4 -2.59 22.53 -1.82
C GLY A 4 -1.07 22.60 -1.67
N GLY A 5 -0.31 22.54 -2.79
CA GLY A 5 1.14 22.72 -2.77
C GLY A 5 1.56 24.14 -2.37
N GLY A 6 0.84 25.15 -2.83
CA GLY A 6 1.06 26.54 -2.47
C GLY A 6 0.78 26.82 -0.98
N SER A 7 -0.29 26.25 -0.42
CA SER A 7 -0.62 26.40 1.01
C SER A 7 0.44 25.73 1.91
N LEU A 8 0.94 24.56 1.53
CA LEU A 8 2.02 23.87 2.24
C LEU A 8 3.33 24.67 2.23
N ALA A 9 3.72 25.26 1.09
CA ALA A 9 4.93 26.05 0.97
C ALA A 9 4.95 27.30 1.87
N ILE A 10 3.78 27.82 2.25
CA ILE A 10 3.62 29.01 3.10
C ILE A 10 3.65 28.63 4.60
N THR A 11 3.47 27.36 4.97
CA THR A 11 3.44 26.95 6.37
C THR A 11 4.80 27.10 7.05
N LYS A 12 4.74 27.46 8.34
CA LYS A 12 5.95 27.63 9.17
C LYS A 12 6.77 26.31 9.23
N ILE A 13 6.10 25.17 9.22
CA ILE A 13 6.69 23.83 9.23
C ILE A 13 7.51 23.58 7.95
N SER A 14 6.99 23.95 6.77
CA SER A 14 7.71 23.79 5.51
C SER A 14 8.95 24.69 5.42
N ARG A 15 8.91 25.89 6.01
CA ARG A 15 10.03 26.83 6.04
C ARG A 15 11.12 26.46 7.05
N SER A 16 10.77 25.75 8.12
CA SER A 16 11.71 25.29 9.15
C SER A 16 12.21 23.86 8.90
N TRP A 17 11.77 23.23 7.82
CA TRP A 17 12.20 21.88 7.49
C TRP A 17 13.67 21.85 7.07
N ILE A 18 14.46 21.06 7.76
CA ILE A 18 15.88 20.85 7.47
C ILE A 18 16.05 19.41 6.97
N PRO A 19 16.70 19.19 5.83
CA PRO A 19 16.94 17.84 5.31
C PRO A 19 17.75 17.00 6.29
N GLU A 20 17.32 15.79 6.56
CA GLU A 20 18.04 14.83 7.37
C GLU A 20 19.43 14.54 6.75
N LYS A 21 20.50 14.66 7.55
CA LYS A 21 21.88 14.43 7.06
C LYS A 21 22.07 12.95 6.72
N LYS A 22 22.60 12.68 5.54
CA LYS A 22 23.00 11.32 5.12
C LYS A 22 24.15 10.85 6.01
N THR A 23 24.02 9.65 6.55
CA THR A 23 25.12 9.00 7.30
C THR A 23 26.25 8.63 6.34
N ALA A 24 27.52 8.73 6.80
CA ALA A 24 28.71 8.46 5.98
C ALA A 24 28.77 7.03 5.41
N ASP A 25 28.20 6.04 6.12
CA ASP A 25 28.11 4.64 5.69
C ASP A 25 26.87 4.36 4.83
N HIS A 26 26.80 4.97 3.67
CA HIS A 26 25.65 4.80 2.77
C HIS A 26 25.74 3.47 2.02
N VAL A 27 25.06 2.43 2.53
CA VAL A 27 24.72 1.27 1.70
C VAL A 27 23.74 1.73 0.62
N PRO A 28 24.01 1.51 -0.67
CA PRO A 28 23.07 1.85 -1.73
C PRO A 28 21.70 1.24 -1.46
N LEU A 29 20.63 2.03 -1.57
CA LEU A 29 19.25 1.61 -1.24
C LEU A 29 18.84 0.31 -1.93
N TRP A 30 19.26 0.11 -3.18
CA TRP A 30 18.97 -1.12 -3.93
C TRP A 30 19.64 -2.39 -3.36
N ARG A 31 20.64 -2.26 -2.45
CA ARG A 31 21.27 -3.38 -1.69
C ARG A 31 20.65 -3.53 -0.29
N HIS A 32 19.77 -2.67 0.13
CA HIS A 32 19.13 -2.74 1.44
C HIS A 32 18.11 -3.88 1.47
N LYS A 33 18.45 -4.98 2.16
CA LYS A 33 17.65 -6.22 2.17
C LYS A 33 16.17 -6.05 2.56
N PRO A 34 15.81 -5.24 3.58
CA PRO A 34 14.41 -4.95 3.87
C PRO A 34 13.68 -4.26 2.71
N LEU A 35 14.32 -3.28 2.06
CA LEU A 35 13.74 -2.58 0.92
C LEU A 35 13.56 -3.53 -0.28
N GLN A 36 14.54 -4.38 -0.57
CA GLN A 36 14.41 -5.38 -1.63
C GLN A 36 13.19 -6.28 -1.41
N LEU A 37 12.92 -6.67 -0.15
CA LEU A 37 11.76 -7.49 0.18
C LEU A 37 10.45 -6.76 -0.14
N LEU A 38 10.32 -5.48 0.27
CA LEU A 38 9.15 -4.67 -0.05
C LEU A 38 9.02 -4.38 -1.54
N MET A 39 10.14 -4.22 -2.27
CA MET A 39 10.11 -4.06 -3.72
C MET A 39 9.59 -5.32 -4.42
N ILE A 40 10.02 -6.51 -3.97
CA ILE A 40 9.53 -7.78 -4.54
C ILE A 40 8.04 -7.96 -4.22
N GLU A 41 7.63 -7.67 -3.01
CA GLU A 41 6.21 -7.67 -2.64
C GLU A 41 5.42 -6.66 -3.48
N GLY A 42 5.90 -5.42 -3.60
CA GLY A 42 5.30 -4.36 -4.40
C GLY A 42 5.18 -4.70 -5.89
N CYS A 43 6.06 -5.55 -6.45
CA CYS A 43 5.91 -6.07 -7.80
C CYS A 43 4.58 -6.83 -7.97
N PHE A 44 4.27 -7.72 -7.04
CA PHE A 44 3.04 -8.52 -7.12
C PHE A 44 1.81 -7.68 -6.80
N ILE A 45 1.89 -6.81 -5.79
CA ILE A 45 0.78 -5.93 -5.43
C ILE A 45 0.47 -4.94 -6.54
N GLY A 46 1.48 -4.27 -7.10
CA GLY A 46 1.29 -3.37 -8.24
C GLY A 46 0.69 -4.08 -9.44
N PHE A 47 1.23 -5.25 -9.83
CA PHE A 47 0.68 -6.04 -10.92
C PHE A 47 -0.79 -6.42 -10.66
N GLY A 48 -1.09 -6.93 -9.47
CA GLY A 48 -2.46 -7.31 -9.08
C GLY A 48 -3.44 -6.14 -9.11
N TRP A 49 -3.03 -4.96 -8.63
CA TRP A 49 -3.83 -3.74 -8.70
C TRP A 49 -4.07 -3.28 -10.14
N GLY A 50 -3.04 -3.31 -10.99
CA GLY A 50 -3.21 -3.00 -12.41
C GLY A 50 -4.21 -3.91 -13.10
N VAL A 51 -4.16 -5.21 -12.82
CA VAL A 51 -5.15 -6.19 -13.32
C VAL A 51 -6.55 -5.84 -12.81
N PHE A 52 -6.69 -5.55 -11.51
CA PHE A 52 -7.96 -5.20 -10.87
C PHE A 52 -8.61 -3.96 -11.47
N ASP A 53 -7.83 -2.89 -11.66
CA ASP A 53 -8.33 -1.60 -12.16
C ASP A 53 -8.94 -1.70 -13.57
N VAL A 54 -8.52 -2.69 -14.35
CA VAL A 54 -9.08 -2.94 -15.69
C VAL A 54 -10.16 -4.02 -15.64
N ALA A 55 -10.00 -5.06 -14.82
CA ALA A 55 -10.94 -6.17 -14.74
C ALA A 55 -12.33 -5.75 -14.27
N VAL A 56 -12.43 -4.84 -13.27
CA VAL A 56 -13.72 -4.39 -12.75
C VAL A 56 -14.54 -3.63 -13.82
N PRO A 57 -14.00 -2.58 -14.48
CA PRO A 57 -14.72 -1.92 -15.58
C PRO A 57 -15.06 -2.85 -16.74
N ALA A 58 -14.15 -3.74 -17.12
CA ALA A 58 -14.41 -4.72 -18.18
C ALA A 58 -15.57 -5.63 -17.82
N PHE A 59 -15.60 -6.16 -16.59
CA PHE A 59 -16.68 -7.02 -16.12
C PHE A 59 -18.05 -6.33 -16.14
N THR A 60 -18.13 -5.12 -15.57
CA THR A 60 -19.39 -4.38 -15.56
C THR A 60 -19.86 -3.99 -16.96
N THR A 61 -18.94 -3.76 -17.90
CA THR A 61 -19.27 -3.44 -19.29
C THR A 61 -19.79 -4.67 -20.03
N ILE A 62 -19.17 -5.82 -19.87
CA ILE A 62 -19.60 -7.11 -20.46
C ILE A 62 -21.01 -7.47 -19.96
N GLU A 63 -21.27 -7.30 -18.67
CA GLU A 63 -22.58 -7.56 -18.06
C GLU A 63 -23.61 -6.44 -18.31
N LYS A 64 -23.28 -5.42 -19.12
CA LYS A 64 -24.14 -4.30 -19.49
C LYS A 64 -24.62 -3.42 -18.33
N VAL A 65 -23.83 -3.34 -17.27
CA VAL A 65 -24.08 -2.51 -16.06
C VAL A 65 -22.89 -1.61 -15.72
N PRO A 66 -22.34 -0.83 -16.68
CA PRO A 66 -21.10 -0.08 -16.51
C PRO A 66 -21.16 0.97 -15.37
N TYR A 67 -22.35 1.43 -15.01
CA TYR A 67 -22.57 2.37 -13.89
C TYR A 67 -22.15 1.79 -12.53
N LEU A 68 -22.14 0.46 -12.39
CA LEU A 68 -21.72 -0.21 -11.16
C LEU A 68 -20.22 -0.02 -10.88
N THR A 69 -19.38 0.19 -11.90
CA THR A 69 -17.97 0.50 -11.74
C THR A 69 -17.75 1.66 -10.76
N ALA A 70 -18.47 2.76 -10.97
CA ALA A 70 -18.36 3.94 -10.10
C ALA A 70 -18.78 3.62 -8.66
N TRP A 71 -19.84 2.86 -8.46
CA TRP A 71 -20.30 2.47 -7.12
C TRP A 71 -19.34 1.53 -6.41
N ILE A 72 -18.74 0.57 -7.14
CA ILE A 72 -17.74 -0.37 -6.60
C ILE A 72 -16.51 0.40 -6.12
N PHE A 73 -15.95 1.27 -6.96
CA PHE A 73 -14.78 2.07 -6.58
C PHE A 73 -15.09 3.11 -5.50
N THR A 74 -16.30 3.69 -5.49
CA THR A 74 -16.72 4.60 -4.42
C THR A 74 -16.83 3.87 -3.09
N ALA A 75 -17.49 2.70 -3.06
CA ALA A 75 -17.58 1.89 -1.84
C ALA A 75 -16.20 1.49 -1.32
N MET A 76 -15.32 1.08 -2.23
CA MET A 76 -13.93 0.74 -1.90
C MET A 76 -13.17 1.96 -1.34
N GLY A 77 -13.27 3.13 -1.97
CA GLY A 77 -12.60 4.36 -1.54
C GLY A 77 -13.09 4.86 -0.18
N VAL A 78 -14.41 4.86 0.03
CA VAL A 78 -15.01 5.26 1.32
C VAL A 78 -14.58 4.29 2.43
N SER A 79 -14.66 2.99 2.18
CA SER A 79 -14.25 1.97 3.17
C SER A 79 -12.75 2.02 3.45
N ASN A 80 -11.91 2.38 2.46
CA ASN A 80 -10.48 2.57 2.62
C ASN A 80 -10.17 3.65 3.66
N ILE A 81 -10.91 4.76 3.67
CA ILE A 81 -10.78 5.82 4.69
C ILE A 81 -11.05 5.25 6.09
N PHE A 82 -12.15 4.52 6.25
CA PHE A 82 -12.49 3.89 7.54
C PHE A 82 -11.44 2.86 7.96
N GLY A 83 -10.94 2.06 7.03
CA GLY A 83 -9.86 1.10 7.27
C GLY A 83 -8.59 1.77 7.79
N GLY A 84 -8.19 2.86 7.18
CA GLY A 84 -7.03 3.66 7.63
C GLY A 84 -7.22 4.26 9.01
N LEU A 85 -8.41 4.82 9.31
CA LEU A 85 -8.73 5.34 10.64
C LEU A 85 -8.68 4.27 11.72
N LEU A 86 -9.28 3.10 11.46
CA LEU A 86 -9.25 1.96 12.40
C LEU A 86 -7.82 1.44 12.62
N ALA A 87 -7.03 1.35 11.56
CA ALA A 87 -5.62 0.95 11.65
C ALA A 87 -4.82 1.90 12.57
N GLY A 88 -5.02 3.20 12.46
CA GLY A 88 -4.37 4.18 13.34
C GLY A 88 -4.71 4.02 14.83
N LEU A 89 -5.89 3.45 15.16
CA LEU A 89 -6.25 3.11 16.54
C LEU A 89 -5.57 1.82 17.01
N VAL A 90 -5.37 0.86 16.11
CA VAL A 90 -4.76 -0.44 16.40
C VAL A 90 -3.24 -0.33 16.47
N SER A 91 -2.60 0.51 15.66
CA SER A 91 -1.16 0.67 15.58
C SER A 91 -0.52 1.06 16.92
N LYS A 92 -1.25 1.81 17.75
CA LYS A 92 -0.83 2.19 19.11
C LYS A 92 -0.78 1.03 20.12
N ARG A 93 -1.29 -0.16 19.76
CA ARG A 93 -1.47 -1.31 20.68
C ARG A 93 -0.76 -2.57 20.25
N THR A 94 -0.22 -2.60 19.04
CA THR A 94 0.40 -3.81 18.49
C THR A 94 1.56 -3.47 17.57
N SER A 95 2.47 -4.42 17.37
CA SER A 95 3.58 -4.27 16.45
C SER A 95 3.07 -4.07 15.02
N SER A 96 3.62 -3.06 14.33
CA SER A 96 3.24 -2.71 12.95
C SER A 96 3.41 -3.90 12.00
N LEU A 97 4.48 -4.68 12.14
CA LEU A 97 4.71 -5.88 11.34
C LEU A 97 3.65 -6.96 11.58
N LYS A 98 3.26 -7.19 12.86
CA LYS A 98 2.22 -8.14 13.20
C LYS A 98 0.86 -7.68 12.68
N ALA A 99 0.51 -6.41 12.88
CA ALA A 99 -0.73 -5.82 12.38
C ALA A 99 -0.81 -5.91 10.85
N MET A 100 0.25 -5.53 10.14
CA MET A 100 0.33 -5.62 8.68
C MET A 100 0.07 -7.06 8.20
N ARG A 101 0.77 -8.06 8.77
CA ARG A 101 0.59 -9.46 8.35
C ARG A 101 -0.81 -10.00 8.63
N THR A 102 -1.38 -9.67 9.79
CA THR A 102 -2.75 -10.08 10.13
C THR A 102 -3.75 -9.46 9.15
N THR A 103 -3.61 -8.17 8.89
CA THR A 103 -4.49 -7.45 7.95
C THR A 103 -4.33 -7.97 6.52
N TYR A 104 -3.11 -8.33 6.10
CA TYR A 104 -2.88 -8.98 4.80
C TYR A 104 -3.62 -10.31 4.67
N GLY A 105 -3.59 -11.14 5.72
CA GLY A 105 -4.39 -12.37 5.75
C GLY A 105 -5.88 -12.09 5.57
N LEU A 106 -6.41 -11.11 6.29
CA LEU A 106 -7.82 -10.70 6.17
C LEU A 106 -8.13 -10.12 4.78
N TRP A 107 -7.18 -9.41 4.18
CA TRP A 107 -7.33 -8.85 2.84
C TRP A 107 -7.45 -9.91 1.75
N ILE A 108 -6.71 -11.03 1.87
CA ILE A 108 -6.87 -12.19 0.98
C ILE A 108 -8.32 -12.69 1.05
N PHE A 109 -8.85 -12.91 2.26
CA PHE A 109 -10.24 -13.34 2.42
C PHE A 109 -11.25 -12.32 1.89
N ALA A 110 -10.99 -11.02 2.04
CA ALA A 110 -11.82 -9.95 1.52
C ALA A 110 -11.78 -9.84 -0.02
N SER A 111 -10.71 -10.30 -0.67
CA SER A 111 -10.59 -10.29 -2.14
C SER A 111 -11.36 -11.43 -2.81
N ILE A 112 -11.59 -12.56 -2.12
CA ILE A 112 -12.29 -13.72 -2.67
C ILE A 112 -13.73 -13.38 -3.13
N PRO A 113 -14.58 -12.73 -2.31
CA PRO A 113 -15.92 -12.33 -2.74
C PRO A 113 -15.93 -11.49 -4.00
N MET A 114 -14.89 -10.66 -4.21
CA MET A 114 -14.77 -9.85 -5.42
C MET A 114 -14.57 -10.72 -6.67
N ALA A 115 -13.78 -11.80 -6.56
CA ALA A 115 -13.52 -12.72 -7.66
C ALA A 115 -14.66 -13.69 -7.97
N ILE A 116 -15.54 -13.98 -7.00
CA ILE A 116 -16.68 -14.90 -7.21
C ILE A 116 -18.01 -14.21 -7.44
N SER A 117 -18.10 -12.88 -7.18
CA SER A 117 -19.34 -12.12 -7.34
C SER A 117 -19.55 -11.74 -8.81
N HIS A 118 -20.82 -11.69 -9.23
CA HIS A 118 -21.22 -11.01 -10.46
C HIS A 118 -21.42 -9.50 -10.21
N PRO A 119 -21.28 -8.65 -11.24
CA PRO A 119 -21.55 -7.21 -11.14
C PRO A 119 -22.98 -6.92 -10.68
N SER A 120 -23.11 -6.63 -9.41
CA SER A 120 -24.37 -6.36 -8.71
C SER A 120 -24.06 -5.63 -7.40
N TRP A 121 -25.06 -5.41 -6.55
CA TRP A 121 -24.86 -4.86 -5.21
C TRP A 121 -23.90 -5.68 -4.34
N THR A 122 -23.81 -7.01 -4.56
CA THR A 122 -22.89 -7.89 -3.84
C THR A 122 -21.43 -7.54 -4.14
N MET A 123 -21.12 -7.18 -5.39
CA MET A 123 -19.78 -6.74 -5.78
C MET A 123 -19.42 -5.36 -5.18
N ILE A 124 -20.42 -4.47 -4.99
CA ILE A 124 -20.22 -3.20 -4.27
C ILE A 124 -19.81 -3.47 -2.81
N VAL A 125 -20.51 -4.39 -2.15
CA VAL A 125 -20.20 -4.79 -0.76
C VAL A 125 -18.82 -5.45 -0.68
N ALA A 126 -18.51 -6.36 -1.61
CA ALA A 126 -17.19 -7.00 -1.70
C ALA A 126 -16.07 -5.98 -1.91
N GLY A 127 -16.27 -4.98 -2.79
CA GLY A 127 -15.37 -3.85 -2.98
C GLY A 127 -15.18 -3.03 -1.71
N GLY A 128 -16.25 -2.81 -0.94
CA GLY A 128 -16.19 -2.17 0.38
C GLY A 128 -15.28 -2.93 1.36
N PHE A 129 -15.42 -4.25 1.47
CA PHE A 129 -14.53 -5.06 2.31
C PHE A 129 -13.08 -5.03 1.81
N LEU A 130 -12.86 -5.11 0.51
CA LEU A 130 -11.54 -5.02 -0.08
C LEU A 130 -10.88 -3.68 0.25
N GLY A 131 -11.62 -2.58 0.13
CA GLY A 131 -11.16 -1.24 0.46
C GLY A 131 -10.86 -1.06 1.94
N LEU A 132 -11.69 -1.60 2.83
CA LEU A 132 -11.50 -1.51 4.29
C LEU A 132 -10.13 -2.06 4.71
N PHE A 133 -9.82 -3.28 4.28
CA PHE A 133 -8.52 -3.90 4.60
C PHE A 133 -7.37 -3.28 3.82
N GLY A 134 -7.60 -2.84 2.58
CA GLY A 134 -6.62 -2.10 1.79
C GLY A 134 -6.18 -0.80 2.47
N GLY A 135 -7.12 -0.03 3.02
CA GLY A 135 -6.81 1.19 3.78
C GLY A 135 -6.03 0.92 5.07
N ALA A 136 -6.38 -0.14 5.78
CA ALA A 136 -5.66 -0.54 6.98
C ALA A 136 -4.22 -1.00 6.66
N ILE A 137 -4.03 -1.79 5.60
CA ILE A 137 -2.71 -2.21 5.14
C ILE A 137 -1.84 -1.00 4.80
N GLN A 138 -2.38 -0.01 4.11
CA GLN A 138 -1.65 1.20 3.74
C GLN A 138 -0.99 1.87 4.96
N VAL A 139 -1.72 2.01 6.07
CA VAL A 139 -1.18 2.60 7.30
C VAL A 139 -0.03 1.75 7.85
N PHE A 140 -0.24 0.44 8.04
CA PHE A 140 0.79 -0.45 8.58
C PHE A 140 2.00 -0.58 7.64
N TYR A 141 1.78 -0.52 6.33
CA TYR A 141 2.86 -0.51 5.35
C TYR A 141 3.79 0.70 5.52
N TRP A 142 3.20 1.90 5.71
CA TRP A 142 3.95 3.12 5.98
C TRP A 142 4.75 3.05 7.27
N GLU A 143 4.17 2.50 8.34
CA GLU A 143 4.86 2.30 9.62
C GLU A 143 6.02 1.31 9.50
N VAL A 144 5.82 0.19 8.79
CA VAL A 144 6.89 -0.78 8.52
C VAL A 144 8.00 -0.15 7.70
N MET A 145 7.65 0.59 6.67
CA MET A 145 8.61 1.29 5.82
C MET A 145 9.43 2.31 6.61
N GLU A 146 8.78 3.09 7.48
CA GLU A 146 9.45 4.08 8.34
C GLU A 146 10.43 3.40 9.31
N ALA A 147 10.03 2.28 9.90
CA ALA A 147 10.86 1.54 10.84
C ALA A 147 12.12 0.90 10.22
N ILE A 148 12.09 0.58 8.92
CA ILE A 148 13.21 -0.07 8.23
C ILE A 148 14.05 0.91 7.40
N ARG A 149 13.62 2.14 7.24
CA ARG A 149 14.31 3.12 6.38
C ARG A 149 15.70 3.50 6.94
N PRO A 150 16.72 3.60 6.08
CA PRO A 150 17.99 4.18 6.47
C PRO A 150 17.86 5.69 6.71
N LYS A 151 18.56 6.21 7.73
CA LYS A 151 18.58 7.66 8.04
C LYS A 151 18.99 8.48 6.80
N GLY A 152 18.28 9.58 6.53
CA GLY A 152 18.57 10.51 5.43
C GLY A 152 18.12 10.06 4.04
N SER A 153 17.26 9.03 3.93
CA SER A 153 16.81 8.52 2.62
C SER A 153 15.30 8.30 2.45
N PRO A 154 14.41 9.08 3.14
CA PRO A 154 12.97 8.80 3.07
C PRO A 154 12.42 8.94 1.65
N THR A 155 12.69 10.05 0.99
CA THR A 155 12.20 10.34 -0.38
C THR A 155 12.71 9.35 -1.42
N ALA A 156 14.00 8.96 -1.31
CA ALA A 156 14.59 8.03 -2.25
C ALA A 156 14.03 6.61 -2.10
N MET A 157 13.78 6.16 -0.86
CA MET A 157 13.16 4.85 -0.58
C MET A 157 11.73 4.79 -1.14
N MET A 158 10.93 5.82 -0.87
CA MET A 158 9.58 5.96 -1.45
C MET A 158 9.62 5.94 -2.98
N GLY A 159 10.54 6.72 -3.58
CA GLY A 159 10.71 6.78 -5.02
C GLY A 159 10.95 5.40 -5.64
N TRP A 160 11.81 4.58 -5.04
CA TRP A 160 12.05 3.21 -5.52
C TRP A 160 10.82 2.32 -5.42
N LEU A 161 10.13 2.32 -4.27
CA LEU A 161 8.92 1.50 -4.07
C LEU A 161 7.83 1.88 -5.07
N TRP A 162 7.54 3.16 -5.20
CA TRP A 162 6.49 3.64 -6.11
C TRP A 162 6.83 3.43 -7.58
N THR A 163 8.12 3.53 -7.95
CA THR A 163 8.55 3.24 -9.32
C THR A 163 8.33 1.78 -9.67
N VAL A 164 8.72 0.87 -8.78
CA VAL A 164 8.55 -0.57 -8.99
C VAL A 164 7.06 -0.92 -9.05
N GLU A 165 6.29 -0.50 -8.05
CA GLU A 165 4.85 -0.78 -7.97
C GLU A 165 4.10 -0.20 -9.17
N GLY A 166 4.32 1.07 -9.52
CA GLY A 166 3.68 1.74 -10.65
C GLY A 166 4.03 1.12 -12.01
N THR A 167 5.29 0.68 -12.19
CA THR A 167 5.71 -0.02 -13.40
C THR A 167 4.96 -1.35 -13.55
N LEU A 168 4.91 -2.15 -12.49
CA LEU A 168 4.21 -3.42 -12.50
C LEU A 168 2.69 -3.24 -12.57
N MET A 169 2.14 -2.17 -12.00
CA MET A 169 0.73 -1.79 -12.16
C MET A 169 0.39 -1.52 -13.63
N SER A 170 1.24 -0.81 -14.37
CA SER A 170 1.05 -0.55 -15.79
C SER A 170 1.07 -1.85 -16.61
N ILE A 171 2.01 -2.76 -16.31
CA ILE A 171 2.07 -4.09 -16.94
C ILE A 171 0.83 -4.92 -16.58
N GLY A 172 0.42 -4.87 -15.31
CA GLY A 172 -0.79 -5.54 -14.82
C GLY A 172 -2.05 -5.05 -15.52
N SER A 173 -2.18 -3.73 -15.74
CA SER A 173 -3.31 -3.15 -16.46
C SER A 173 -3.38 -3.66 -17.91
N ALA A 174 -2.25 -3.71 -18.60
CA ALA A 174 -2.20 -4.27 -19.95
C ALA A 174 -2.57 -5.77 -19.97
N ALA A 175 -2.02 -6.55 -19.04
CA ALA A 175 -2.35 -7.97 -18.90
C ALA A 175 -3.82 -8.19 -18.54
N GLY A 176 -4.36 -7.39 -17.61
CA GLY A 176 -5.76 -7.42 -17.18
C GLY A 176 -6.73 -7.16 -18.32
N GLY A 177 -6.40 -6.24 -19.23
CA GLY A 177 -7.18 -5.98 -20.44
C GLY A 177 -7.24 -7.20 -21.36
N VAL A 178 -6.08 -7.76 -21.70
CA VAL A 178 -5.99 -8.96 -22.56
C VAL A 178 -6.72 -10.15 -21.94
N ILE A 179 -6.54 -10.39 -20.64
CA ILE A 179 -7.20 -11.52 -19.95
C ILE A 179 -8.71 -11.32 -19.89
N SER A 180 -9.18 -10.12 -19.62
CA SER A 180 -10.61 -9.82 -19.53
C SER A 180 -11.31 -9.95 -20.88
N GLU A 181 -10.62 -9.61 -21.99
CA GLU A 181 -11.15 -9.68 -23.35
C GLU A 181 -11.15 -11.13 -23.89
N HIS A 182 -10.04 -11.86 -23.73
CA HIS A 182 -9.86 -13.16 -24.36
C HIS A 182 -10.26 -14.36 -23.49
N GLN A 183 -10.33 -14.17 -22.18
CA GLN A 183 -10.69 -15.25 -21.25
C GLN A 183 -11.91 -14.87 -20.42
N SER A 184 -11.71 -14.15 -19.30
CA SER A 184 -12.79 -13.72 -18.41
C SER A 184 -12.29 -12.68 -17.41
N PRO A 185 -13.10 -11.63 -17.11
CA PRO A 185 -12.82 -10.72 -16.01
C PRO A 185 -12.72 -11.41 -14.65
N THR A 186 -13.47 -12.49 -14.45
CA THR A 186 -13.38 -13.32 -13.23
C THR A 186 -11.99 -13.92 -13.05
N ILE A 187 -11.36 -14.41 -14.13
CA ILE A 187 -9.96 -14.89 -14.06
C ILE A 187 -9.01 -13.77 -13.69
N ALA A 188 -9.19 -12.58 -14.26
CA ALA A 188 -8.39 -11.41 -13.92
C ALA A 188 -8.52 -11.05 -12.42
N LEU A 189 -9.73 -11.07 -11.85
CA LEU A 189 -9.95 -10.83 -10.42
C LEU A 189 -9.32 -11.92 -9.53
N TRP A 190 -9.32 -13.19 -9.96
CA TRP A 190 -8.57 -14.24 -9.27
C TRP A 190 -7.07 -14.01 -9.28
N ILE A 191 -6.51 -13.51 -10.39
CA ILE A 191 -5.09 -13.15 -10.46
C ILE A 191 -4.76 -12.07 -9.42
N THR A 192 -5.62 -11.08 -9.24
CA THR A 192 -5.46 -10.07 -8.17
C THR A 192 -5.40 -10.72 -6.79
N THR A 193 -6.32 -11.64 -6.49
CA THR A 193 -6.34 -12.39 -5.23
C THR A 193 -5.05 -13.20 -5.03
N PHE A 194 -4.56 -13.87 -6.08
CA PHE A 194 -3.29 -14.59 -6.03
C PHE A 194 -2.09 -13.67 -5.82
N CYS A 195 -2.07 -12.50 -6.43
CA CYS A 195 -1.01 -11.51 -6.20
C CYS A 195 -0.97 -11.04 -4.75
N ILE A 196 -2.13 -10.77 -4.13
CA ILE A 196 -2.24 -10.45 -2.71
C ILE A 196 -1.70 -11.60 -1.85
N ALA A 197 -2.07 -12.84 -2.16
CA ALA A 197 -1.59 -14.02 -1.44
C ALA A 197 -0.06 -14.21 -1.56
N ILE A 198 0.51 -13.99 -2.73
CA ILE A 198 1.96 -14.03 -2.94
C ILE A 198 2.65 -12.92 -2.14
N GLY A 199 2.12 -11.70 -2.15
CA GLY A 199 2.62 -10.59 -1.32
C GLY A 199 2.65 -10.97 0.16
N PHE A 200 1.57 -11.55 0.68
CA PHE A 200 1.51 -12.08 2.05
C PHE A 200 2.57 -13.14 2.35
N LEU A 201 2.79 -14.08 1.41
CA LEU A 201 3.81 -15.12 1.57
C LEU A 201 5.22 -14.52 1.61
N ILE A 202 5.52 -13.55 0.73
CA ILE A 202 6.80 -12.84 0.69
C ILE A 202 7.07 -12.15 2.03
N LEU A 203 6.10 -11.39 2.55
CA LEU A 203 6.21 -10.70 3.84
C LEU A 203 6.36 -11.68 5.01
N THR A 204 5.67 -12.80 4.96
CA THR A 204 5.72 -13.82 6.00
C THR A 204 7.06 -14.58 6.00
N ALA A 205 7.54 -14.99 4.83
CA ALA A 205 8.83 -15.62 4.67
C ALA A 205 10.00 -14.67 5.00
N GLY A 206 9.85 -13.40 4.65
CA GLY A 206 10.84 -12.36 4.87
C GLY A 206 10.77 -11.64 6.21
N LYS A 207 9.93 -12.08 7.17
CA LYS A 207 9.71 -11.40 8.46
C LYS A 207 10.99 -11.08 9.23
N SER A 208 11.99 -11.94 9.15
CA SER A 208 13.30 -11.74 9.82
C SER A 208 14.06 -10.52 9.29
N ARG A 209 13.82 -10.11 8.04
CA ARG A 209 14.41 -8.92 7.44
C ARG A 209 13.68 -7.63 7.85
N LEU A 210 12.43 -7.76 8.32
CA LEU A 210 11.57 -6.67 8.78
C LEU A 210 11.48 -6.58 10.31
N HIS A 211 12.37 -7.26 11.05
CA HIS A 211 12.30 -7.32 12.51
C HIS A 211 12.40 -5.94 13.18
N ALA A 212 13.04 -4.96 12.55
CA ALA A 212 13.06 -3.57 13.02
C ALA A 212 11.65 -2.95 13.14
N ALA A 213 10.69 -3.44 12.35
CA ALA A 213 9.30 -3.02 12.42
C ALA A 213 8.45 -3.88 13.40
N ASP A 214 9.06 -4.86 14.08
CA ASP A 214 8.36 -5.67 15.10
C ASP A 214 8.40 -4.97 16.47
N ARG A 215 7.97 -3.71 16.48
CA ARG A 215 7.86 -2.85 17.66
C ARG A 215 6.57 -2.06 17.61
N ILE A 216 6.13 -1.58 18.76
CA ILE A 216 5.02 -0.64 18.85
C ILE A 216 5.62 0.76 18.67
N PRO A 217 5.15 1.56 17.69
CA PRO A 217 5.59 2.94 17.53
C PRO A 217 5.23 3.76 18.77
N THR A 218 6.21 4.45 19.37
CA THR A 218 5.96 5.31 20.51
C THR A 218 6.09 6.79 20.10
N PRO A 219 5.15 7.67 20.51
CA PRO A 219 5.22 9.09 20.21
C PRO A 219 6.48 9.77 20.79
N GLU A 220 7.09 9.16 21.81
CA GLU A 220 8.32 9.64 22.45
C GLU A 220 9.53 9.49 21.52
N GLU A 221 9.60 8.39 20.76
CA GLU A 221 10.69 8.17 19.78
C GLU A 221 10.64 9.19 18.65
N ASP A 222 9.43 9.57 18.20
CA ASP A 222 9.27 10.62 17.19
C ASP A 222 9.72 11.98 17.72
N LEU A 223 9.43 12.27 18.98
CA LEU A 223 9.87 13.50 19.65
C LEU A 223 11.39 13.52 19.91
N GLU A 224 12.00 12.39 20.24
CA GLU A 224 13.46 12.26 20.41
C GLU A 224 14.17 12.39 19.06
N ALA A 225 13.68 11.76 18.02
CA ALA A 225 14.22 11.91 16.66
C ALA A 225 14.13 13.37 16.16
N MET A 226 13.08 14.09 16.52
CA MET A 226 12.94 15.53 16.24
C MET A 226 13.93 16.38 17.05
N LYS A 227 14.20 16.04 18.31
CA LYS A 227 15.16 16.75 19.18
C LYS A 227 16.60 16.53 18.76
N ASP A 228 16.98 15.29 18.42
CA ASP A 228 18.33 14.96 17.94
C ASP A 228 18.67 15.69 16.63
N ASN A 229 17.68 15.84 15.75
CA ASN A 229 17.84 16.63 14.53
C ASN A 229 18.01 18.14 14.83
N ALA A 230 17.38 18.67 15.86
CA ALA A 230 17.51 20.07 16.26
C ALA A 230 18.87 20.38 16.94
N THR A 231 19.40 19.45 17.74
CA THR A 231 20.70 19.59 18.45
C THR A 231 21.92 19.39 17.54
N THR A 232 21.78 18.69 16.44
CA THR A 232 22.89 18.48 15.48
C THR A 232 23.07 19.68 14.52
N THR A 233 22.24 20.71 14.66
CA THR A 233 22.20 21.88 13.77
C THR A 233 22.81 23.15 14.42
N THR A 234 23.25 23.07 15.67
CA THR A 234 24.03 24.10 16.39
C THR A 234 25.50 23.75 16.36
#